data_a4a7363d792ad10255f7175e4643f428
#
_entry.id   a4a7363d792ad10255f7175e4643f428
#
_cell.length_a   1.000
_cell.length_b   1.000
_cell.length_c   1.000
_cell.angle_alpha   90.00
_cell.angle_beta   90.00
_cell.angle_gamma   90.00
#
_symmetry.space_group_name_H-M   'P 1'
#
loop_
_entity.id
_entity.type
_entity.pdbx_description
1 polymer ?
#
loop_
_entity_poly.entity_id
_entity_poly.type
_entity_poly.pdbx_seq_one_letter_code
_entity_poly.pdbx_strand_id
1 'polypeptide(L)'
;MARGESLNSISKRLGVSRAALREWRDRTYQRKTPASTCPRCRPEHADLPRASYAHLLGLYLGDGCVSLLRKGVYSLRIACDDKYPRLIDEAAEAVAAVHTTRPVHRVAAPGCTHVSSSWKHWPCIFPQHGAGPKHQRRIVPADWQRSIITEFPGQFLRGLFNSDGCRITNWATRPVAGEIKRYEYPRYMFSNESADIMALCA
;
A
#
# COMPACT_ATOMS: atom_id res chain seq x y z
N MET A 1 23.52 8.35 26.11
CA MET A 1 23.76 6.90 26.23
C MET A 1 23.71 6.54 27.70
N ALA A 2 22.64 5.91 28.16
CA ALA A 2 22.52 5.44 29.54
C ALA A 2 23.44 4.21 29.71
N ARG A 3 24.17 4.22 30.83
CA ARG A 3 25.19 3.23 31.21
C ARG A 3 24.66 1.81 31.15
N GLY A 4 25.29 0.98 30.34
CA GLY A 4 25.63 -0.41 30.46
C GLY A 4 24.74 -1.40 31.21
N GLU A 5 23.42 -1.35 31.10
CA GLU A 5 22.60 -2.49 31.53
C GLU A 5 22.84 -3.68 30.60
N SER A 6 23.09 -4.85 31.16
CA SER A 6 23.23 -6.07 30.37
C SER A 6 21.89 -6.48 29.74
N LEU A 7 21.93 -7.10 28.56
CA LEU A 7 20.71 -7.65 27.94
C LEU A 7 19.94 -8.61 28.85
N ASN A 8 20.64 -9.27 29.78
CA ASN A 8 20.04 -10.16 30.76
C ASN A 8 19.22 -9.38 31.81
N SER A 9 19.74 -8.24 32.28
CA SER A 9 19.05 -7.35 33.22
C SER A 9 17.79 -6.76 32.57
N ILE A 10 17.93 -6.26 31.36
CA ILE A 10 16.82 -5.68 30.59
C ILE A 10 15.74 -6.76 30.31
N SER A 11 16.15 -7.97 29.92
CA SER A 11 15.25 -9.11 29.69
C SER A 11 14.40 -9.44 30.92
N LYS A 12 15.04 -9.53 32.08
CA LYS A 12 14.34 -9.80 33.35
C LYS A 12 13.38 -8.68 33.74
N ARG A 13 13.79 -7.42 33.58
CA ARG A 13 13.00 -6.25 33.95
C ARG A 13 11.76 -6.07 33.05
N LEU A 14 11.90 -6.31 31.73
CA LEU A 14 10.84 -6.09 30.76
C LEU A 14 10.01 -7.35 30.44
N GLY A 15 10.35 -8.52 30.94
CA GLY A 15 9.69 -9.77 30.60
C GLY A 15 9.84 -10.20 29.13
N VAL A 16 10.86 -9.64 28.42
CA VAL A 16 11.08 -9.86 27.00
C VAL A 16 12.28 -10.77 26.79
N SER A 17 12.20 -11.72 25.85
CA SER A 17 13.29 -12.65 25.61
C SER A 17 14.58 -11.95 25.16
N ARG A 18 15.73 -12.46 25.56
CA ARG A 18 17.05 -11.95 25.14
C ARG A 18 17.23 -11.96 23.61
N ALA A 19 16.58 -12.91 22.93
CA ALA A 19 16.59 -12.98 21.47
C ALA A 19 15.86 -11.76 20.87
N ALA A 20 14.69 -11.41 21.39
CA ALA A 20 13.97 -10.21 20.94
C ALA A 20 14.74 -8.92 21.23
N LEU A 21 15.40 -8.82 22.41
CA LEU A 21 16.23 -7.65 22.73
C LEU A 21 17.46 -7.51 21.84
N ARG A 22 18.10 -8.64 21.47
CA ARG A 22 19.18 -8.63 20.47
C ARG A 22 18.65 -8.17 19.12
N GLU A 23 17.54 -8.73 18.68
CA GLU A 23 16.89 -8.32 17.44
C GLU A 23 16.51 -6.82 17.44
N TRP A 24 16.04 -6.28 18.55
CA TRP A 24 15.75 -4.84 18.67
C TRP A 24 17.03 -3.99 18.70
N ARG A 25 18.08 -4.41 19.37
CA ARG A 25 19.39 -3.72 19.39
C ARG A 25 20.03 -3.74 17.99
N ASP A 26 19.99 -4.88 17.33
CA ASP A 26 20.58 -5.08 16.03
C ASP A 26 19.65 -4.53 14.92
N ARG A 27 18.40 -4.17 15.27
CA ARG A 27 17.45 -3.38 14.46
C ARG A 27 17.77 -1.89 14.35
N THR A 28 18.89 -1.41 14.80
CA THR A 28 19.55 -0.32 14.13
C THR A 28 20.03 -0.79 12.75
N TYR A 29 19.10 -1.45 12.11
CA TYR A 29 19.14 -1.87 10.73
C TYR A 29 19.32 -0.61 9.92
N GLN A 30 20.56 -0.34 9.61
CA GLN A 30 20.88 0.58 8.54
C GLN A 30 19.96 0.18 7.40
N ARG A 31 19.03 1.03 7.04
CA ARG A 31 18.29 0.90 5.79
C ARG A 31 19.34 0.70 4.71
N LYS A 32 19.60 -0.58 4.37
CA LYS A 32 20.46 -0.87 3.25
C LYS A 32 19.74 -0.30 2.05
N THR A 33 20.20 0.85 1.65
CA THR A 33 20.10 1.43 0.34
C THR A 33 18.67 1.80 -0.14
N PRO A 34 18.45 3.06 -0.48
CA PRO A 34 17.27 3.47 -1.24
C PRO A 34 17.11 2.54 -2.46
N ALA A 35 15.87 2.29 -2.84
CA ALA A 35 15.50 1.50 -4.01
C ALA A 35 16.26 1.87 -5.30
N SER A 36 16.74 3.12 -5.38
CA SER A 36 17.53 3.67 -6.49
C SER A 36 18.89 2.99 -6.75
N THR A 37 19.37 2.15 -5.84
CA THR A 37 20.70 1.53 -5.96
C THR A 37 20.69 0.01 -6.05
N CYS A 38 19.50 -0.63 -6.10
CA CYS A 38 19.42 -2.06 -6.37
C CYS A 38 19.83 -2.34 -7.84
N PRO A 39 20.92 -3.09 -8.11
CA PRO A 39 21.38 -3.33 -9.48
C PRO A 39 20.37 -4.06 -10.37
N ARG A 40 19.42 -4.79 -9.73
CA ARG A 40 18.38 -5.57 -10.43
C ARG A 40 17.09 -4.78 -10.64
N CYS A 41 16.92 -3.69 -9.92
CA CYS A 41 15.72 -2.88 -9.94
C CYS A 41 16.10 -1.44 -10.28
N ARG A 42 16.67 -1.26 -11.49
CA ARG A 42 16.98 0.09 -11.95
C ARG A 42 15.70 0.93 -12.03
N PRO A 43 15.79 2.24 -11.70
CA PRO A 43 14.60 3.10 -11.62
C PRO A 43 13.80 3.18 -12.94
N GLU A 44 14.45 2.95 -14.06
CA GLU A 44 13.80 2.99 -15.36
C GLU A 44 12.76 1.87 -15.55
N HIS A 45 12.83 0.79 -14.74
CA HIS A 45 11.87 -0.35 -14.76
C HIS A 45 11.20 -0.59 -16.12
N ALA A 46 12.02 -0.66 -17.17
CA ALA A 46 11.55 -0.74 -18.54
C ALA A 46 10.56 -1.89 -18.78
N ASP A 47 10.73 -2.97 -18.01
CA ASP A 47 9.90 -4.18 -18.12
C ASP A 47 8.68 -4.18 -17.16
N LEU A 48 8.45 -3.09 -16.42
CA LEU A 48 7.32 -3.02 -15.48
C LEU A 48 6.02 -2.81 -16.28
N PRO A 49 4.97 -3.65 -16.08
CA PRO A 49 3.67 -3.45 -16.74
C PRO A 49 2.99 -2.19 -16.19
N ARG A 50 3.27 -1.04 -16.82
CA ARG A 50 3.02 0.31 -16.31
C ARG A 50 1.57 0.54 -15.87
N ALA A 51 0.59 0.11 -16.67
CA ALA A 51 -0.83 0.25 -16.35
C ALA A 51 -1.22 -0.57 -15.10
N SER A 52 -0.79 -1.83 -15.02
CA SER A 52 -1.04 -2.70 -13.87
C SER A 52 -0.31 -2.19 -12.63
N TYR A 53 0.90 -1.65 -12.80
CA TYR A 53 1.63 -1.03 -11.72
C TYR A 53 0.96 0.24 -11.19
N ALA A 54 0.43 1.10 -12.06
CA ALA A 54 -0.33 2.28 -11.65
C ALA A 54 -1.52 1.90 -10.75
N HIS A 55 -2.29 0.88 -11.16
CA HIS A 55 -3.38 0.34 -10.34
C HIS A 55 -2.88 -0.22 -9.00
N LEU A 56 -1.83 -1.05 -9.04
CA LEU A 56 -1.23 -1.62 -7.83
C LEU A 56 -0.65 -0.55 -6.90
N LEU A 57 -0.08 0.52 -7.44
CA LEU A 57 0.42 1.64 -6.63
C LEU A 57 -0.73 2.34 -5.89
N GLY A 58 -1.86 2.58 -6.56
CA GLY A 58 -3.06 3.11 -5.92
C GLY A 58 -3.57 2.21 -4.80
N LEU A 59 -3.72 0.90 -5.05
CA LEU A 59 -4.09 -0.09 -4.03
C LEU A 59 -3.10 -0.12 -2.85
N TYR A 60 -1.80 -0.05 -3.14
CA TYR A 60 -0.77 -0.02 -2.10
C TYR A 60 -0.85 1.24 -1.24
N LEU A 61 -1.10 2.39 -1.83
CA LEU A 61 -1.18 3.66 -1.09
C LEU A 61 -2.41 3.71 -0.18
N GLY A 62 -3.53 3.12 -0.55
CA GLY A 62 -4.68 2.93 0.33
C GLY A 62 -4.45 1.76 1.30
N ASP A 63 -4.97 0.59 1.00
CA ASP A 63 -5.06 -0.58 1.88
C ASP A 63 -3.82 -1.50 1.86
N GLY A 64 -2.77 -1.11 1.13
CA GLY A 64 -1.58 -1.93 1.00
C GLY A 64 -0.56 -1.74 2.13
N CYS A 65 0.18 -2.79 2.44
CA CYS A 65 1.37 -2.69 3.28
C CYS A 65 2.49 -3.61 2.77
N VAL A 66 3.73 -3.21 3.03
CA VAL A 66 4.92 -4.03 2.78
C VAL A 66 5.60 -4.29 4.11
N SER A 67 5.74 -5.55 4.49
CA SER A 67 6.32 -5.98 5.76
C SER A 67 7.58 -6.81 5.54
N LEU A 68 8.63 -6.57 6.33
CA LEU A 68 9.84 -7.37 6.31
C LEU A 68 9.58 -8.74 6.96
N LEU A 69 9.88 -9.79 6.24
CA LEU A 69 9.90 -11.17 6.69
C LEU A 69 11.34 -11.62 7.01
N ARG A 70 11.50 -12.90 7.35
CA ARG A 70 12.83 -13.50 7.55
C ARG A 70 13.67 -13.47 6.26
N LYS A 71 14.99 -13.50 6.39
CA LYS A 71 15.98 -13.58 5.28
C LYS A 71 15.89 -12.39 4.29
N GLY A 72 15.44 -11.21 4.73
CA GLY A 72 15.35 -10.03 3.87
C GLY A 72 14.30 -10.11 2.75
N VAL A 73 13.33 -11.00 2.89
CA VAL A 73 12.16 -11.07 2.01
C VAL A 73 11.11 -10.10 2.54
N TYR A 74 10.37 -9.45 1.65
CA TYR A 74 9.24 -8.60 1.99
C TYR A 74 7.94 -9.22 1.52
N SER A 75 6.88 -9.06 2.29
CA SER A 75 5.52 -9.41 1.91
C SER A 75 4.76 -8.15 1.57
N LEU A 76 4.32 -8.01 0.33
CA LEU A 76 3.25 -7.09 -0.03
C LEU A 76 1.93 -7.74 0.38
N ARG A 77 1.04 -6.94 0.95
CA ARG A 77 -0.30 -7.36 1.33
C ARG A 77 -1.28 -6.21 1.06
N ILE A 78 -2.36 -6.51 0.35
CA ILE A 78 -3.48 -5.62 0.09
C ILE A 78 -4.69 -6.20 0.82
N ALA A 79 -5.33 -5.43 1.68
CA ALA A 79 -6.57 -5.83 2.35
C ALA A 79 -7.76 -5.48 1.47
N CYS A 80 -8.66 -6.43 1.22
CA CYS A 80 -9.85 -6.23 0.40
C CYS A 80 -11.09 -6.70 1.18
N ASP A 81 -12.14 -5.91 1.23
CA ASP A 81 -13.41 -6.27 1.86
C ASP A 81 -14.07 -7.45 1.11
N ASP A 82 -14.47 -8.50 1.82
CA ASP A 82 -15.10 -9.71 1.28
C ASP A 82 -16.44 -9.45 0.57
N LYS A 83 -17.06 -8.29 0.83
CA LYS A 83 -18.27 -7.85 0.11
C LYS A 83 -18.01 -7.60 -1.39
N TYR A 84 -16.77 -7.41 -1.77
CA TYR A 84 -16.40 -7.03 -3.14
C TYR A 84 -15.43 -8.04 -3.76
N PRO A 85 -15.86 -9.29 -4.07
CA PRO A 85 -14.97 -10.33 -4.57
C PRO A 85 -14.23 -9.93 -5.86
N ARG A 86 -14.85 -9.10 -6.70
CA ARG A 86 -14.21 -8.57 -7.90
C ARG A 86 -12.99 -7.70 -7.59
N LEU A 87 -12.99 -6.93 -6.50
CA LEU A 87 -11.83 -6.13 -6.10
C LEU A 87 -10.68 -7.03 -5.62
N ILE A 88 -10.99 -8.16 -4.98
CA ILE A 88 -10.01 -9.18 -4.60
C ILE A 88 -9.33 -9.76 -5.85
N ASP A 89 -10.12 -10.06 -6.90
CA ASP A 89 -9.60 -10.57 -8.16
C ASP A 89 -8.71 -9.53 -8.86
N GLU A 90 -9.16 -8.30 -8.97
CA GLU A 90 -8.43 -7.19 -9.59
C GLU A 90 -7.11 -6.89 -8.84
N ALA A 91 -7.11 -6.94 -7.51
CA ALA A 91 -5.89 -6.79 -6.71
C ALA A 91 -4.92 -7.95 -6.96
N ALA A 92 -5.43 -9.19 -7.03
CA ALA A 92 -4.60 -10.36 -7.30
C ALA A 92 -3.99 -10.31 -8.71
N GLU A 93 -4.75 -9.91 -9.71
CA GLU A 93 -4.29 -9.71 -11.10
C GLU A 93 -3.21 -8.63 -11.18
N ALA A 94 -3.40 -7.49 -10.50
CA ALA A 94 -2.42 -6.41 -10.48
C ALA A 94 -1.10 -6.85 -9.83
N VAL A 95 -1.16 -7.60 -8.73
CA VAL A 95 0.03 -8.17 -8.07
C VAL A 95 0.71 -9.20 -8.96
N ALA A 96 -0.06 -10.12 -9.59
CA ALA A 96 0.47 -11.15 -10.49
C ALA A 96 1.14 -10.55 -11.74
N ALA A 97 0.56 -9.51 -12.31
CA ALA A 97 1.12 -8.81 -13.47
C ALA A 97 2.48 -8.17 -13.16
N VAL A 98 2.62 -7.57 -11.97
CA VAL A 98 3.87 -6.90 -11.54
C VAL A 98 4.92 -7.90 -11.06
N HIS A 99 4.50 -9.00 -10.45
CA HIS A 99 5.39 -10.03 -9.92
C HIS A 99 5.05 -11.41 -10.46
N THR A 100 5.46 -11.68 -11.67
CA THR A 100 5.11 -12.90 -12.44
C THR A 100 5.79 -14.19 -11.94
N THR A 101 6.87 -14.08 -11.14
CA THR A 101 7.71 -15.24 -10.77
C THR A 101 7.28 -15.97 -9.51
N ARG A 102 6.29 -15.46 -8.79
CA ARG A 102 5.81 -16.04 -7.53
C ARG A 102 4.29 -16.04 -7.47
N PRO A 103 3.71 -17.02 -6.76
CA PRO A 103 2.27 -17.08 -6.61
C PRO A 103 1.74 -15.88 -5.81
N VAL A 104 0.52 -15.49 -6.15
CA VAL A 104 -0.29 -14.56 -5.35
C VAL A 104 -1.20 -15.39 -4.47
N HIS A 105 -1.18 -15.12 -3.18
CA HIS A 105 -1.97 -15.82 -2.18
C HIS A 105 -3.17 -14.96 -1.77
N ARG A 106 -4.31 -15.62 -1.58
CA ARG A 106 -5.50 -15.03 -0.97
C ARG A 106 -5.66 -15.65 0.41
N VAL A 107 -5.52 -14.83 1.44
CA VAL A 107 -5.56 -15.27 2.84
C VAL A 107 -6.79 -14.65 3.50
N ALA A 108 -7.75 -15.49 3.84
CA ALA A 108 -8.95 -15.05 4.53
C ALA A 108 -8.63 -14.54 5.94
N ALA A 109 -9.27 -13.44 6.31
CA ALA A 109 -9.27 -12.85 7.64
C ALA A 109 -10.71 -12.41 7.97
N PRO A 110 -11.05 -12.12 9.24
CA PRO A 110 -12.41 -11.71 9.58
C PRO A 110 -12.87 -10.47 8.79
N GLY A 111 -13.85 -10.64 7.90
CA GLY A 111 -14.45 -9.58 7.09
C GLY A 111 -13.61 -9.09 5.91
N CYS A 112 -12.44 -9.68 5.67
CA CYS A 112 -11.59 -9.30 4.54
C CYS A 112 -10.72 -10.44 4.03
N THR A 113 -10.28 -10.33 2.79
CA THR A 113 -9.28 -11.20 2.18
C THR A 113 -8.00 -10.39 1.92
N HIS A 114 -6.88 -10.91 2.40
CA HIS A 114 -5.56 -10.34 2.08
C HIS A 114 -5.01 -10.95 0.80
N VAL A 115 -4.85 -10.14 -0.22
CA VAL A 115 -4.07 -10.49 -1.41
C VAL A 115 -2.60 -10.24 -1.10
N SER A 116 -1.75 -11.28 -1.18
CA SER A 116 -0.36 -11.17 -0.76
C SER A 116 0.62 -11.87 -1.70
N SER A 117 1.83 -11.34 -1.78
CA SER A 117 2.95 -11.95 -2.48
C SER A 117 4.27 -11.60 -1.79
N SER A 118 5.23 -12.54 -1.81
CA SER A 118 6.51 -12.37 -1.13
C SER A 118 7.65 -12.16 -2.11
N TRP A 119 8.38 -11.04 -1.99
CA TRP A 119 9.46 -10.68 -2.88
C TRP A 119 10.50 -9.78 -2.20
N LYS A 120 11.78 -9.94 -2.53
CA LYS A 120 12.84 -9.10 -1.96
C LYS A 120 12.81 -7.66 -2.46
N HIS A 121 12.19 -7.43 -3.62
CA HIS A 121 12.23 -6.17 -4.34
C HIS A 121 10.96 -5.32 -4.22
N TRP A 122 9.99 -5.72 -3.38
CA TRP A 122 8.82 -4.87 -3.10
C TRP A 122 9.22 -3.44 -2.67
N PRO A 123 10.22 -3.24 -1.77
CA PRO A 123 10.67 -1.88 -1.44
C PRO A 123 11.32 -1.13 -2.59
N CYS A 124 11.81 -1.82 -3.62
CA CYS A 124 12.41 -1.17 -4.78
C CYS A 124 11.34 -0.47 -5.64
N ILE A 125 10.18 -1.10 -5.78
CA ILE A 125 9.07 -0.55 -6.58
C ILE A 125 8.05 0.22 -5.73
N PHE A 126 8.15 0.14 -4.41
CA PHE A 126 7.41 0.97 -3.46
C PHE A 126 8.37 1.77 -2.57
N PRO A 127 9.09 2.78 -3.11
CA PRO A 127 10.04 3.57 -2.33
C PRO A 127 9.38 4.33 -1.16
N GLN A 128 8.06 4.48 -1.16
CA GLN A 128 7.26 5.00 -0.06
C GLN A 128 7.16 4.03 1.13
N HIS A 129 7.64 2.78 0.96
CA HIS A 129 7.68 1.82 2.04
C HIS A 129 8.51 2.32 3.23
N GLY A 130 8.00 2.15 4.43
CA GLY A 130 8.68 2.56 5.65
C GLY A 130 8.00 2.02 6.90
N ALA A 131 8.65 2.22 8.05
CA ALA A 131 8.09 1.87 9.35
C ALA A 131 6.93 2.81 9.71
N GLY A 132 5.96 2.27 10.46
CA GLY A 132 4.81 3.00 10.96
C GLY A 132 3.69 3.25 9.93
N PRO A 133 2.60 3.88 10.36
CA PRO A 133 1.46 4.21 9.51
C PRO A 133 1.82 5.19 8.40
N LYS A 134 1.12 5.13 7.27
CA LYS A 134 1.39 6.00 6.11
C LYS A 134 1.14 7.47 6.40
N HIS A 135 0.10 7.80 7.19
CA HIS A 135 -0.22 9.18 7.55
C HIS A 135 0.83 9.86 8.45
N GLN A 136 1.71 9.07 9.09
CA GLN A 136 2.78 9.59 9.95
C GLN A 136 4.12 9.76 9.22
N ARG A 137 4.17 9.54 7.92
CA ARG A 137 5.37 9.68 7.11
C ARG A 137 5.06 10.31 5.76
N ARG A 138 6.06 10.95 5.20
CA ARG A 138 5.93 11.55 3.87
C ARG A 138 5.76 10.48 2.79
N ILE A 139 4.74 10.65 1.96
CA ILE A 139 4.43 9.78 0.82
C ILE A 139 4.62 10.58 -0.47
N VAL A 140 5.78 10.41 -1.08
CA VAL A 140 6.13 11.11 -2.33
C VAL A 140 6.45 10.07 -3.40
N PRO A 141 5.74 10.06 -4.53
CA PRO A 141 6.12 9.25 -5.68
C PRO A 141 7.48 9.67 -6.22
N ALA A 142 8.32 8.69 -6.56
CA ALA A 142 9.56 8.94 -7.29
C ALA A 142 9.25 9.42 -8.72
N ASP A 143 10.21 10.06 -9.39
CA ASP A 143 9.96 10.65 -10.73
C ASP A 143 9.47 9.64 -11.75
N TRP A 144 10.04 8.44 -11.76
CA TRP A 144 9.58 7.36 -12.62
C TRP A 144 8.14 6.90 -12.31
N GLN A 145 7.72 6.93 -11.03
CA GLN A 145 6.33 6.65 -10.63
C GLN A 145 5.40 7.77 -11.08
N ARG A 146 5.83 9.03 -10.97
CA ARG A 146 5.05 10.18 -11.48
C ARG A 146 4.81 10.05 -12.97
N SER A 147 5.84 9.66 -13.74
CA SER A 147 5.69 9.39 -15.19
C SER A 147 4.60 8.33 -15.44
N ILE A 148 4.57 7.24 -14.65
CA ILE A 148 3.55 6.19 -14.78
C ILE A 148 2.15 6.70 -14.37
N ILE A 149 2.05 7.45 -13.27
CA ILE A 149 0.78 8.03 -12.82
C ILE A 149 0.22 8.98 -13.89
N THR A 150 1.08 9.81 -14.51
CA THR A 150 0.68 10.74 -15.56
C THR A 150 0.23 10.02 -16.83
N GLU A 151 0.86 8.91 -17.17
CA GLU A 151 0.50 8.09 -18.33
C GLU A 151 -0.79 7.26 -18.10
N PHE A 152 -1.00 6.77 -16.90
CA PHE A 152 -2.14 5.92 -16.54
C PHE A 152 -2.93 6.46 -15.32
N PRO A 153 -3.42 7.71 -15.34
CA PRO A 153 -4.08 8.32 -14.19
C PRO A 153 -5.36 7.58 -13.80
N GLY A 154 -6.13 7.09 -14.78
CA GLY A 154 -7.35 6.32 -14.52
C GLY A 154 -7.09 5.03 -13.77
N GLN A 155 -6.00 4.32 -14.07
CA GLN A 155 -5.63 3.09 -13.36
C GLN A 155 -5.15 3.40 -11.94
N PHE A 156 -4.36 4.45 -11.77
CA PHE A 156 -3.90 4.89 -10.47
C PHE A 156 -5.08 5.30 -9.56
N LEU A 157 -5.97 6.16 -10.05
CA LEU A 157 -7.18 6.57 -9.34
C LEU A 157 -8.10 5.39 -9.03
N ARG A 158 -8.26 4.44 -9.99
CA ARG A 158 -9.02 3.22 -9.73
C ARG A 158 -8.47 2.47 -8.52
N GLY A 159 -7.14 2.34 -8.40
CA GLY A 159 -6.51 1.70 -7.24
C GLY A 159 -6.78 2.45 -5.94
N LEU A 160 -6.68 3.77 -5.94
CA LEU A 160 -7.00 4.60 -4.77
C LEU A 160 -8.47 4.47 -4.36
N PHE A 161 -9.39 4.59 -5.32
CA PHE A 161 -10.83 4.50 -5.03
C PHE A 161 -11.29 3.09 -4.67
N ASN A 162 -10.63 2.05 -5.15
CA ASN A 162 -10.90 0.68 -4.75
C ASN A 162 -10.48 0.38 -3.30
N SER A 163 -9.59 1.21 -2.73
CA SER A 163 -9.14 1.13 -1.33
C SER A 163 -9.97 2.07 -0.45
N ASP A 164 -9.70 3.37 -0.54
CA ASP A 164 -10.21 4.40 0.37
C ASP A 164 -11.36 5.24 -0.25
N GLY A 165 -11.85 4.84 -1.41
CA GLY A 165 -12.95 5.52 -2.08
C GLY A 165 -14.32 4.96 -1.73
N CYS A 166 -15.34 5.77 -1.88
CA CYS A 166 -16.71 5.28 -1.89
C CYS A 166 -17.52 5.88 -3.03
N ARG A 167 -18.47 5.09 -3.54
CA ARG A 167 -19.49 5.52 -4.50
C ARG A 167 -20.86 5.46 -3.83
N ILE A 168 -21.54 6.59 -3.75
CA ILE A 168 -22.90 6.69 -3.24
C ILE A 168 -23.83 7.22 -4.33
N THR A 169 -25.11 6.87 -4.26
CA THR A 169 -26.14 7.56 -5.01
C THR A 169 -26.65 8.73 -4.18
N ASN A 170 -26.42 9.95 -4.68
CA ASN A 170 -26.95 11.17 -4.08
C ASN A 170 -28.17 11.61 -4.86
N TRP A 171 -28.97 12.51 -4.29
CA TRP A 171 -30.16 13.02 -4.95
C TRP A 171 -30.36 14.51 -4.66
N ALA A 172 -31.04 15.18 -5.58
CA ALA A 172 -31.52 16.54 -5.42
C ALA A 172 -32.95 16.64 -5.90
N THR A 173 -33.75 17.54 -5.30
CA THR A 173 -35.09 17.84 -5.73
C THR A 173 -35.13 19.23 -6.35
N ARG A 174 -35.91 19.41 -7.42
CA ARG A 174 -36.17 20.69 -8.05
C ARG A 174 -37.65 20.79 -8.40
N PRO A 175 -38.30 21.98 -8.18
CA PRO A 175 -39.61 22.24 -8.72
C PRO A 175 -39.53 22.37 -10.25
N VAL A 176 -40.33 21.61 -10.98
CA VAL A 176 -40.43 21.63 -12.44
C VAL A 176 -41.91 21.61 -12.79
N ALA A 177 -42.42 22.69 -13.41
CA ALA A 177 -43.82 22.84 -13.80
C ALA A 177 -44.84 22.65 -12.65
N GLY A 178 -44.48 23.07 -11.42
CA GLY A 178 -45.32 22.93 -10.23
C GLY A 178 -45.19 21.62 -9.47
N GLU A 179 -44.44 20.64 -9.99
CA GLU A 179 -44.17 19.37 -9.33
C GLU A 179 -42.72 19.31 -8.83
N ILE A 180 -42.51 18.64 -7.68
CA ILE A 180 -41.15 18.39 -7.16
C ILE A 180 -40.61 17.13 -7.83
N LYS A 181 -39.61 17.30 -8.70
CA LYS A 181 -38.89 16.17 -9.34
C LYS A 181 -37.62 15.86 -8.57
N ARG A 182 -37.38 14.55 -8.35
CA ARG A 182 -36.17 14.00 -7.76
C ARG A 182 -35.22 13.56 -8.85
N TYR A 183 -33.96 13.97 -8.75
CA TYR A 183 -32.85 13.60 -9.65
C TYR A 183 -31.82 12.84 -8.85
N GLU A 184 -31.49 11.64 -9.28
CA GLU A 184 -30.47 10.82 -8.66
C GLU A 184 -29.21 10.83 -9.50
N TYR A 185 -28.04 10.93 -8.84
CA TYR A 185 -26.75 10.94 -9.52
C TYR A 185 -25.68 10.25 -8.66
N PRO A 186 -24.69 9.58 -9.30
CA PRO A 186 -23.58 9.00 -8.58
C PRO A 186 -22.68 10.12 -8.02
N ARG A 187 -22.21 9.92 -6.79
CA ARG A 187 -21.20 10.75 -6.17
C ARG A 187 -20.05 9.85 -5.71
N TYR A 188 -18.85 10.28 -6.04
CA TYR A 188 -17.62 9.64 -5.62
C TYR A 188 -16.98 10.47 -4.52
N MET A 189 -16.49 9.81 -3.48
CA MET A 189 -15.77 10.45 -2.38
C MET A 189 -14.51 9.64 -2.12
N PHE A 190 -13.43 10.35 -1.82
CA PHE A 190 -12.16 9.76 -1.42
C PHE A 190 -11.74 10.38 -0.08
N SER A 191 -11.28 9.56 0.86
CA SER A 191 -10.82 10.02 2.17
C SER A 191 -9.67 9.16 2.63
N ASN A 192 -8.55 9.79 2.99
CA ASN A 192 -7.37 9.11 3.55
C ASN A 192 -6.77 9.99 4.64
N GLU A 193 -6.22 9.38 5.69
CA GLU A 193 -5.57 10.13 6.77
C GLU A 193 -4.25 10.80 6.34
N SER A 194 -3.63 10.34 5.26
CA SER A 194 -2.41 10.93 4.72
C SER A 194 -2.73 12.11 3.80
N ALA A 195 -2.32 13.32 4.20
CA ALA A 195 -2.44 14.51 3.37
C ALA A 195 -1.72 14.36 2.01
N ASP A 196 -0.57 13.67 1.99
CA ASP A 196 0.16 13.40 0.75
C ASP A 196 -0.64 12.50 -0.21
N ILE A 197 -1.31 11.46 0.31
CA ILE A 197 -2.16 10.57 -0.51
C ILE A 197 -3.40 11.31 -1.00
N MET A 198 -4.01 12.15 -0.15
CA MET A 198 -5.11 13.03 -0.56
C MET A 198 -4.70 13.95 -1.71
N ALA A 199 -3.52 14.55 -1.63
CA ALA A 199 -2.99 15.42 -2.70
C ALA A 199 -2.68 14.68 -4.02
N LEU A 200 -2.41 13.36 -3.97
CA LEU A 200 -2.21 12.54 -5.17
C LEU A 200 -3.53 12.17 -5.86
N CYS A 201 -4.65 12.27 -5.13
CA CYS A 201 -5.99 11.99 -5.66
C CYS A 201 -6.65 13.23 -6.29
N ALA A 202 -6.19 14.44 -5.92
CA ALA A 202 -6.74 15.73 -6.39
C ALA A 202 -6.18 16.10 -7.76
#